data_79b45995688f9ce943b02a1088bb25fb
#
_entry.id   79b45995688f9ce943b02a1088bb25fb
#
_cell.length_a   1.000
_cell.length_b   1.000
_cell.length_c   1.000
_cell.angle_alpha   90.00
_cell.angle_beta   90.00
_cell.angle_gamma   90.00
#
_symmetry.space_group_name_H-M   'P 1'
#
loop_
_entity.id
_entity.type
_entity.pdbx_description
1 polymer ?
#
loop_
_entity_poly.entity_id
_entity_poly.type
_entity_poly.pdbx_seq_one_letter_code
_entity_poly.pdbx_strand_id
1 'polypeptide(L)'
;VSTYQLFFDKEPVGPDFYDGISSLEVEENAHLPGALRLVLPVAAEDGQLTRVSDANLKPYTRVAVVATPDGAGPQCVFDGYVLSHKVHLEAGVTASTVEVWAQDASVLMRREEKVKEWPGMTEGEVANQVFAAHKFRTSPKNTADDSPRYTESDHTLMQRGSDYDFLRRLARRSGRWFRVACADKQGEPTGYFAVPELTGDPVATLHLNDARLASVSSLDFHWDVARPTKVAARQADLADADQGGAVADSADSGLPTLGERRLADFAGGDTSVLLTAPGDAAHLPGRVRALLREASWFVGCEGVADVARLGAVLRVGQVVGVAGVGNVLSGRYLVTGVRHTISTQRHTMAFTLTGNALGMTPQQMGGGLMASVGL
;
A
#
# COMPACT_ATOMS: atom_id res chain seq x y z
N VAL A 1 -22.74 -14.02 0.12
CA VAL A 1 -21.54 -14.39 0.91
C VAL A 1 -20.33 -14.29 0.02
N SER A 2 -19.33 -13.48 0.43
CA SER A 2 -18.06 -13.42 -0.32
C SER A 2 -17.43 -14.81 -0.37
N THR A 3 -17.07 -15.25 -1.57
CA THR A 3 -16.32 -16.50 -1.76
C THR A 3 -14.83 -16.18 -1.96
N TYR A 4 -13.98 -17.16 -1.70
CA TYR A 4 -12.55 -17.02 -1.99
C TYR A 4 -11.98 -18.29 -2.58
N GLN A 5 -10.91 -18.15 -3.34
CA GLN A 5 -10.14 -19.24 -3.92
C GLN A 5 -8.65 -19.09 -3.61
N LEU A 6 -8.03 -20.21 -3.23
CA LEU A 6 -6.59 -20.35 -3.07
C LEU A 6 -6.00 -21.06 -4.27
N PHE A 7 -4.82 -20.60 -4.67
CA PHE A 7 -4.05 -21.19 -5.76
C PHE A 7 -2.62 -21.44 -5.29
N PHE A 8 -2.07 -22.60 -5.63
CA PHE A 8 -0.64 -22.87 -5.53
C PHE A 8 -0.10 -23.15 -6.93
N ASP A 9 1.00 -22.48 -7.30
CA ASP A 9 1.60 -22.54 -8.64
C ASP A 9 0.58 -22.36 -9.78
N LYS A 10 -0.43 -21.51 -9.56
CA LYS A 10 -1.57 -21.17 -10.44
C LYS A 10 -2.69 -22.22 -10.49
N GLU A 11 -2.54 -23.35 -9.85
CA GLU A 11 -3.57 -24.39 -9.77
C GLU A 11 -4.47 -24.13 -8.54
N PRO A 12 -5.81 -24.18 -8.68
CA PRO A 12 -6.72 -24.02 -7.57
C PRO A 12 -6.62 -25.24 -6.62
N VAL A 13 -6.73 -25.00 -5.32
CA VAL A 13 -6.76 -26.08 -4.35
C VAL A 13 -8.11 -26.81 -4.34
N GLY A 14 -8.07 -28.11 -4.05
CA GLY A 14 -9.28 -28.92 -3.91
C GLY A 14 -10.09 -28.59 -2.64
N PRO A 15 -11.37 -29.02 -2.56
CA PRO A 15 -12.25 -28.77 -1.43
C PRO A 15 -11.67 -29.18 -0.08
N ASP A 16 -11.04 -30.36 -0.01
CA ASP A 16 -10.47 -30.92 1.22
C ASP A 16 -9.37 -30.04 1.84
N PHE A 17 -8.75 -29.17 1.03
CA PHE A 17 -7.77 -28.24 1.54
C PHE A 17 -8.41 -27.16 2.38
N TYR A 18 -9.60 -26.66 1.96
CA TYR A 18 -10.33 -25.59 2.66
C TYR A 18 -10.85 -26.04 4.02
N ASP A 19 -11.28 -27.29 4.16
CA ASP A 19 -11.78 -27.85 5.41
C ASP A 19 -10.73 -27.87 6.50
N GLY A 20 -9.45 -27.91 6.09
CA GLY A 20 -8.31 -27.83 6.99
C GLY A 20 -7.84 -26.42 7.34
N ILE A 21 -8.43 -25.35 6.82
CA ILE A 21 -7.94 -23.99 7.11
C ILE A 21 -8.49 -23.50 8.45
N SER A 22 -7.60 -23.30 9.42
CA SER A 22 -7.95 -22.71 10.71
C SER A 22 -8.00 -21.18 10.65
N SER A 23 -7.10 -20.54 9.88
CA SER A 23 -7.03 -19.10 9.68
C SER A 23 -6.36 -18.77 8.37
N LEU A 24 -6.90 -17.79 7.65
CA LEU A 24 -6.30 -17.18 6.47
C LEU A 24 -6.35 -15.66 6.61
N GLU A 25 -5.17 -15.06 6.64
CA GLU A 25 -5.00 -13.61 6.71
C GLU A 25 -4.15 -13.13 5.56
N VAL A 26 -4.55 -12.00 4.97
CA VAL A 26 -3.79 -11.29 3.94
C VAL A 26 -3.64 -9.85 4.36
N GLU A 27 -2.43 -9.33 4.33
CA GLU A 27 -2.15 -7.93 4.66
C GLU A 27 -1.54 -7.22 3.46
N GLU A 28 -2.14 -6.10 3.08
CA GLU A 28 -1.60 -5.11 2.15
C GLU A 28 -1.22 -3.84 2.90
N ASN A 29 -0.08 -3.25 2.57
CA ASN A 29 0.40 -2.01 3.16
C ASN A 29 1.06 -1.12 2.10
N ALA A 30 0.89 0.21 2.21
CA ALA A 30 1.47 1.18 1.28
C ALA A 30 3.01 1.23 1.33
N HIS A 31 3.61 0.85 2.45
CA HIS A 31 5.04 1.02 2.74
C HIS A 31 5.78 -0.27 3.07
N LEU A 32 5.05 -1.37 3.24
CA LEU A 32 5.59 -2.69 3.55
C LEU A 32 5.18 -3.70 2.47
N PRO A 33 5.93 -4.77 2.28
CA PRO A 33 5.50 -5.86 1.43
C PRO A 33 4.18 -6.45 1.89
N GLY A 34 3.35 -6.88 0.94
CA GLY A 34 2.16 -7.67 1.24
C GLY A 34 2.53 -9.01 1.86
N ALA A 35 1.73 -9.47 2.82
CA ALA A 35 1.96 -10.70 3.54
C ALA A 35 0.71 -11.59 3.55
N LEU A 36 0.94 -12.91 3.56
CA LEU A 36 -0.11 -13.90 3.80
C LEU A 36 0.30 -14.78 4.97
N ARG A 37 -0.65 -15.04 5.85
CA ARG A 37 -0.55 -16.00 6.94
C ARG A 37 -1.65 -17.04 6.78
N LEU A 38 -1.26 -18.31 6.68
CA LEU A 38 -2.16 -19.45 6.59
C LEU A 38 -1.88 -20.40 7.74
N VAL A 39 -2.90 -20.77 8.52
CA VAL A 39 -2.78 -21.73 9.62
C VAL A 39 -3.58 -22.97 9.30
N LEU A 40 -2.91 -24.11 9.35
CA LEU A 40 -3.46 -25.42 9.08
C LEU A 40 -3.23 -26.34 10.28
N PRO A 41 -4.16 -27.25 10.62
CA PRO A 41 -3.92 -28.30 11.60
C PRO A 41 -2.90 -29.31 11.07
N VAL A 42 -2.14 -29.88 11.96
CA VAL A 42 -1.15 -30.93 11.68
C VAL A 42 -1.58 -32.20 12.43
N ALA A 43 -1.64 -33.31 11.70
CA ALA A 43 -1.81 -34.63 12.27
C ALA A 43 -0.56 -35.52 12.02
N ALA A 44 -0.37 -36.50 12.84
CA ALA A 44 0.63 -37.51 12.59
C ALA A 44 -0.04 -38.71 11.93
N GLU A 45 0.38 -39.02 10.70
CA GLU A 45 -0.08 -40.18 9.93
C GLU A 45 1.15 -40.98 9.46
N ASP A 46 1.16 -42.26 9.73
CA ASP A 46 2.26 -43.18 9.35
C ASP A 46 3.68 -42.68 9.74
N GLY A 47 3.77 -41.99 10.91
CA GLY A 47 5.04 -41.45 11.41
C GLY A 47 5.48 -40.13 10.72
N GLN A 48 4.66 -39.57 9.86
CA GLN A 48 4.90 -38.27 9.19
C GLN A 48 3.90 -37.23 9.65
N LEU A 49 4.33 -35.97 9.68
CA LEU A 49 3.45 -34.83 9.96
C LEU A 49 2.76 -34.41 8.67
N THR A 50 1.43 -34.50 8.64
CA THR A 50 0.62 -33.96 7.53
C THR A 50 0.87 -32.47 7.37
N ARG A 51 0.70 -31.96 6.16
CA ARG A 51 0.90 -30.54 5.80
C ARG A 51 2.36 -30.04 5.85
N VAL A 52 3.22 -30.53 6.77
CA VAL A 52 4.62 -30.10 6.82
C VAL A 52 5.39 -30.59 5.58
N SER A 53 5.02 -31.74 5.05
CA SER A 53 5.59 -32.34 3.84
C SER A 53 4.82 -32.00 2.56
N ASP A 54 3.75 -31.21 2.66
CA ASP A 54 2.90 -30.85 1.51
C ASP A 54 3.71 -30.07 0.46
N ALA A 55 3.66 -30.53 -0.77
CA ALA A 55 4.40 -29.93 -1.88
C ALA A 55 3.98 -28.47 -2.13
N ASN A 56 2.71 -28.14 -1.90
CA ASN A 56 2.16 -26.78 -2.07
C ASN A 56 2.72 -25.79 -1.04
N LEU A 57 3.18 -26.28 0.10
CA LEU A 57 3.67 -25.40 1.18
C LEU A 57 5.21 -25.26 1.19
N LYS A 58 5.91 -25.80 0.20
CA LYS A 58 7.38 -25.66 0.12
C LYS A 58 7.79 -24.19 -0.06
N PRO A 59 8.96 -23.81 0.47
CA PRO A 59 9.53 -22.49 0.22
C PRO A 59 9.61 -22.17 -1.27
N TYR A 60 9.26 -20.93 -1.61
CA TYR A 60 9.15 -20.40 -2.98
C TYR A 60 8.05 -21.02 -3.86
N THR A 61 7.16 -21.88 -3.33
CA THR A 61 5.90 -22.17 -4.01
C THR A 61 5.08 -20.89 -4.10
N ARG A 62 4.54 -20.60 -5.29
CA ARG A 62 3.69 -19.44 -5.48
C ARG A 62 2.33 -19.68 -4.86
N VAL A 63 1.82 -18.72 -4.11
CA VAL A 63 0.47 -18.76 -3.51
C VAL A 63 -0.29 -17.51 -3.87
N ALA A 64 -1.56 -17.66 -4.26
CA ALA A 64 -2.44 -16.53 -4.52
C ALA A 64 -3.80 -16.73 -3.86
N VAL A 65 -4.44 -15.62 -3.50
CA VAL A 65 -5.78 -15.55 -2.94
C VAL A 65 -6.63 -14.63 -3.81
N VAL A 66 -7.75 -15.17 -4.28
CA VAL A 66 -8.74 -14.42 -5.06
C VAL A 66 -10.04 -14.38 -4.27
N ALA A 67 -10.52 -13.19 -3.96
CA ALA A 67 -11.80 -12.96 -3.29
C ALA A 67 -12.85 -12.52 -4.30
N THR A 68 -14.08 -13.00 -4.14
CA THR A 68 -15.22 -12.62 -4.99
C THR A 68 -16.36 -12.14 -4.10
N PRO A 69 -16.55 -10.80 -3.96
CA PRO A 69 -17.72 -10.25 -3.28
C PRO A 69 -19.01 -10.57 -4.01
N ASP A 70 -20.13 -10.63 -3.29
CA ASP A 70 -21.44 -10.78 -3.92
C ASP A 70 -21.72 -9.64 -4.92
N GLY A 71 -22.10 -10.00 -6.11
CA GLY A 71 -22.44 -9.04 -7.18
C GLY A 71 -21.24 -8.37 -7.85
N ALA A 72 -20.00 -8.72 -7.47
CA ALA A 72 -18.78 -8.22 -8.07
C ALA A 72 -17.94 -9.33 -8.71
N GLY A 73 -17.00 -8.95 -9.57
CA GLY A 73 -16.06 -9.90 -10.17
C GLY A 73 -14.96 -10.35 -9.19
N PRO A 74 -14.24 -11.45 -9.53
CA PRO A 74 -13.13 -11.93 -8.73
C PRO A 74 -12.00 -10.90 -8.68
N GLN A 75 -11.39 -10.73 -7.51
CA GLN A 75 -10.29 -9.81 -7.26
C GLN A 75 -9.14 -10.55 -6.58
N CYS A 76 -7.96 -10.49 -7.17
CA CYS A 76 -6.75 -11.03 -6.55
C CYS A 76 -6.32 -10.13 -5.39
N VAL A 77 -6.40 -10.62 -4.16
CA VAL A 77 -6.02 -9.88 -2.96
C VAL A 77 -4.58 -10.17 -2.51
N PHE A 78 -4.03 -11.31 -2.93
CA PHE A 78 -2.64 -11.66 -2.66
C PHE A 78 -2.07 -12.52 -3.79
N ASP A 79 -0.81 -12.27 -4.14
CA ASP A 79 -0.02 -13.10 -5.05
C ASP A 79 1.46 -12.99 -4.67
N GLY A 80 2.03 -14.09 -4.19
CA GLY A 80 3.38 -14.09 -3.65
C GLY A 80 3.96 -15.48 -3.51
N TYR A 81 4.93 -15.62 -2.61
CA TYR A 81 5.70 -16.84 -2.45
C TYR A 81 5.75 -17.26 -0.98
N VAL A 82 5.57 -18.54 -0.71
CA VAL A 82 5.78 -19.15 0.61
C VAL A 82 7.25 -18.98 0.99
N LEU A 83 7.50 -18.51 2.22
CA LEU A 83 8.87 -18.23 2.69
C LEU A 83 9.24 -19.03 3.93
N SER A 84 8.31 -19.21 4.86
CA SER A 84 8.61 -19.82 6.13
C SER A 84 7.44 -20.58 6.73
N HIS A 85 7.76 -21.56 7.56
CA HIS A 85 6.82 -22.32 8.37
C HIS A 85 7.18 -22.17 9.84
N LYS A 86 6.14 -22.14 10.67
CA LYS A 86 6.25 -22.32 12.11
C LYS A 86 5.37 -23.50 12.48
N VAL A 87 5.97 -24.57 12.96
CA VAL A 87 5.23 -25.78 13.39
C VAL A 87 5.11 -25.74 14.90
N HIS A 88 3.88 -25.86 15.39
CA HIS A 88 3.56 -26.01 16.80
C HIS A 88 3.04 -27.43 17.03
N LEU A 89 3.68 -28.17 17.92
CA LEU A 89 3.32 -29.54 18.24
C LEU A 89 2.96 -29.66 19.72
N GLU A 90 1.80 -30.20 20.00
CA GLU A 90 1.35 -30.51 21.36
C GLU A 90 1.17 -32.01 21.54
N ALA A 91 1.34 -32.49 22.77
CA ALA A 91 1.06 -33.84 23.14
C ALA A 91 -0.44 -34.09 23.13
N GLY A 92 -0.94 -34.78 22.12
CA GLY A 92 -2.38 -34.95 21.83
C GLY A 92 -2.73 -34.39 20.47
N VAL A 93 -3.68 -34.97 19.77
CA VAL A 93 -3.83 -34.85 18.32
C VAL A 93 -4.48 -33.52 17.87
N THR A 94 -5.07 -32.72 18.76
CA THR A 94 -6.03 -31.68 18.34
C THR A 94 -5.52 -30.23 18.32
N ALA A 95 -4.32 -29.95 18.81
CA ALA A 95 -3.83 -28.56 18.93
C ALA A 95 -2.56 -28.29 18.12
N SER A 96 -2.02 -29.28 17.43
CA SER A 96 -0.83 -29.11 16.58
C SER A 96 -1.17 -28.38 15.29
N THR A 97 -0.35 -27.39 14.92
CA THR A 97 -0.59 -26.56 13.75
C THR A 97 0.70 -26.27 12.98
N VAL A 98 0.56 -26.02 11.68
CA VAL A 98 1.57 -25.36 10.87
C VAL A 98 1.07 -24.00 10.45
N GLU A 99 1.87 -22.99 10.72
CA GLU A 99 1.66 -21.61 10.30
C GLU A 99 2.60 -21.33 9.13
N VAL A 100 2.02 -21.01 7.99
CA VAL A 100 2.72 -20.73 6.73
C VAL A 100 2.71 -19.24 6.48
N TRP A 101 3.90 -18.68 6.24
CA TRP A 101 4.06 -17.27 5.90
C TRP A 101 4.51 -17.10 4.46
N ALA A 102 3.83 -16.23 3.74
CA ALA A 102 4.20 -15.83 2.38
C ALA A 102 4.32 -14.32 2.27
N GLN A 103 5.13 -13.87 1.34
CA GLN A 103 5.31 -12.46 0.99
C GLN A 103 4.99 -12.26 -0.48
N ASP A 104 4.51 -11.06 -0.84
CA ASP A 104 4.26 -10.70 -2.23
C ASP A 104 5.51 -10.88 -3.12
N ALA A 105 5.32 -10.76 -4.43
CA ALA A 105 6.39 -11.04 -5.40
C ALA A 105 7.62 -10.13 -5.25
N SER A 106 7.56 -9.05 -4.46
CA SER A 106 8.71 -8.20 -4.18
C SER A 106 9.85 -8.92 -3.47
N VAL A 107 9.59 -10.08 -2.84
CA VAL A 107 10.65 -10.93 -2.26
C VAL A 107 11.72 -11.31 -3.30
N LEU A 108 11.33 -11.49 -4.56
CA LEU A 108 12.27 -11.81 -5.64
C LEU A 108 13.27 -10.68 -5.90
N MET A 109 12.89 -9.44 -5.61
CA MET A 109 13.75 -8.26 -5.78
C MET A 109 14.82 -8.10 -4.70
N ARG A 110 14.76 -8.93 -3.62
CA ARG A 110 15.75 -8.94 -2.52
C ARG A 110 16.82 -10.00 -2.65
N ARG A 111 16.74 -10.87 -3.65
CA ARG A 111 17.61 -12.06 -3.77
C ARG A 111 19.05 -11.74 -4.16
N GLU A 112 19.29 -10.57 -4.74
CA GLU A 112 20.58 -10.18 -5.24
C GLU A 112 20.88 -8.72 -4.88
N GLU A 113 22.07 -8.45 -4.37
CA GLU A 113 22.61 -7.11 -4.21
C GLU A 113 23.40 -6.69 -5.45
N LYS A 114 23.23 -5.44 -5.86
CA LYS A 114 23.81 -4.90 -7.09
C LYS A 114 24.54 -3.59 -6.82
N VAL A 115 25.60 -3.36 -7.58
CA VAL A 115 26.18 -2.05 -7.79
C VAL A 115 26.01 -1.73 -9.29
N LYS A 116 25.15 -0.75 -9.60
CA LYS A 116 24.79 -0.43 -10.98
C LYS A 116 24.56 1.07 -11.15
N GLU A 117 25.02 1.60 -12.26
CA GLU A 117 24.73 2.95 -12.72
C GLU A 117 23.49 2.98 -13.60
N TRP A 118 22.74 4.07 -13.49
CA TRP A 118 21.53 4.32 -14.28
C TRP A 118 21.64 5.67 -15.01
N PRO A 119 22.51 5.78 -16.04
CA PRO A 119 22.76 7.04 -16.73
C PRO A 119 21.58 7.44 -17.62
N GLY A 120 21.33 8.73 -17.72
CA GLY A 120 20.36 9.30 -18.65
C GLY A 120 18.90 8.95 -18.39
N MET A 121 18.54 8.51 -17.18
CA MET A 121 17.21 8.01 -16.85
C MET A 121 16.53 8.83 -15.77
N THR A 122 15.19 8.85 -15.80
CA THR A 122 14.36 9.32 -14.69
C THR A 122 14.15 8.22 -13.65
N GLU A 123 13.67 8.57 -12.47
CA GLU A 123 13.39 7.59 -11.41
C GLU A 123 12.30 6.58 -11.81
N GLY A 124 11.26 7.03 -12.53
CA GLY A 124 10.19 6.17 -13.02
C GLY A 124 10.64 5.20 -14.11
N GLU A 125 11.50 5.67 -15.04
CA GLU A 125 12.10 4.82 -16.06
C GLU A 125 12.98 3.73 -15.43
N VAL A 126 13.77 4.08 -14.42
CA VAL A 126 14.58 3.12 -13.66
C VAL A 126 13.69 2.08 -12.96
N ALA A 127 12.63 2.53 -12.29
CA ALA A 127 11.70 1.62 -11.65
C ALA A 127 11.06 0.64 -12.65
N ASN A 128 10.65 1.13 -13.81
CA ASN A 128 10.08 0.29 -14.87
C ASN A 128 11.09 -0.74 -15.41
N GLN A 129 12.36 -0.37 -15.59
CA GLN A 129 13.38 -1.34 -16.01
C GLN A 129 13.63 -2.40 -14.94
N VAL A 130 13.66 -2.02 -13.66
CA VAL A 130 13.81 -2.97 -12.57
C VAL A 130 12.61 -3.93 -12.52
N PHE A 131 11.38 -3.45 -12.62
CA PHE A 131 10.19 -4.31 -12.67
C PHE A 131 10.22 -5.26 -13.87
N ALA A 132 10.57 -4.78 -15.04
CA ALA A 132 10.69 -5.59 -16.25
C ALA A 132 11.74 -6.71 -16.10
N ALA A 133 12.87 -6.45 -15.45
CA ALA A 133 13.89 -7.46 -15.16
C ALA A 133 13.35 -8.61 -14.27
N HIS A 134 12.40 -8.32 -13.40
CA HIS A 134 11.70 -9.32 -12.58
C HIS A 134 10.44 -9.89 -13.26
N LYS A 135 10.17 -9.54 -14.52
CA LYS A 135 8.98 -9.96 -15.29
C LYS A 135 7.67 -9.49 -14.64
N PHE A 136 7.69 -8.39 -13.91
CA PHE A 136 6.49 -7.75 -13.39
C PHE A 136 5.88 -6.83 -14.45
N ARG A 137 4.56 -6.70 -14.43
CA ARG A 137 3.89 -5.64 -15.17
C ARG A 137 4.28 -4.28 -14.58
N THR A 138 4.36 -3.27 -15.42
CA THR A 138 4.64 -1.90 -14.99
C THR A 138 3.37 -1.07 -15.02
N SER A 139 3.11 -0.31 -13.96
CA SER A 139 2.01 0.65 -13.97
C SER A 139 2.35 1.82 -14.91
N PRO A 140 1.43 2.27 -15.77
CA PRO A 140 1.64 3.46 -16.61
C PRO A 140 1.82 4.73 -15.77
N LYS A 141 1.42 4.72 -14.50
CA LYS A 141 1.58 5.84 -13.56
C LYS A 141 3.00 6.02 -13.06
N ASN A 142 3.88 5.03 -13.25
CA ASN A 142 5.26 5.09 -12.75
C ASN A 142 6.07 6.25 -13.32
N THR A 143 5.72 6.71 -14.52
CA THR A 143 6.38 7.83 -15.22
C THR A 143 5.49 9.08 -15.35
N ALA A 144 4.30 9.10 -14.75
CA ALA A 144 3.32 10.17 -14.96
C ALA A 144 3.71 11.52 -14.32
N ASP A 145 4.40 11.50 -13.18
CA ASP A 145 4.94 12.69 -12.49
C ASP A 145 6.43 12.43 -12.26
N ASP A 146 7.19 12.45 -13.35
CA ASP A 146 8.56 11.97 -13.29
C ASP A 146 9.55 13.04 -12.84
N SER A 147 10.64 12.57 -12.25
CA SER A 147 11.77 13.40 -11.85
C SER A 147 12.57 13.88 -13.06
N PRO A 148 13.40 14.93 -12.93
CA PRO A 148 14.41 15.24 -13.92
C PRO A 148 15.30 14.02 -14.23
N ARG A 149 15.87 13.98 -15.44
CA ARG A 149 16.84 12.93 -15.79
C ARG A 149 18.13 13.12 -15.02
N TYR A 150 18.70 12.02 -14.60
CA TYR A 150 20.06 12.00 -14.10
C TYR A 150 21.03 11.99 -15.27
N THR A 151 21.94 12.94 -15.28
CA THR A 151 22.94 13.07 -16.37
C THR A 151 24.33 12.75 -15.85
N GLU A 152 25.17 12.20 -16.71
CA GLU A 152 26.55 11.88 -16.34
C GLU A 152 27.37 13.12 -15.98
N SER A 153 27.04 14.27 -16.59
CA SER A 153 27.72 15.55 -16.33
C SER A 153 27.48 16.09 -14.94
N ASP A 154 26.28 15.81 -14.37
CA ASP A 154 25.86 16.43 -13.11
C ASP A 154 25.84 15.38 -11.98
N HIS A 155 25.04 14.35 -12.11
CA HIS A 155 24.91 13.30 -11.11
C HIS A 155 24.31 12.03 -11.69
N THR A 156 25.07 10.96 -11.71
CA THR A 156 24.58 9.64 -12.10
C THR A 156 23.86 8.97 -10.95
N LEU A 157 22.68 8.40 -11.22
CA LEU A 157 21.94 7.63 -10.22
C LEU A 157 22.60 6.26 -10.00
N MET A 158 23.09 6.05 -8.80
CA MET A 158 23.76 4.81 -8.40
C MET A 158 22.85 3.91 -7.56
N GLN A 159 22.66 2.69 -8.00
CA GLN A 159 22.09 1.63 -7.20
C GLN A 159 23.20 0.97 -6.36
N ARG A 160 22.92 0.78 -5.06
CA ARG A 160 23.69 -0.05 -4.14
C ARG A 160 22.74 -0.85 -3.28
N GLY A 161 22.89 -2.16 -3.28
CA GLY A 161 22.01 -3.10 -2.56
C GLY A 161 20.96 -3.73 -3.49
N SER A 162 19.98 -4.39 -2.90
CA SER A 162 18.92 -5.10 -3.63
C SER A 162 18.02 -4.14 -4.43
N ASP A 163 17.39 -4.66 -5.48
CA ASP A 163 16.42 -3.88 -6.27
C ASP A 163 15.28 -3.35 -5.40
N TYR A 164 14.82 -4.14 -4.42
CA TYR A 164 13.78 -3.73 -3.47
C TYR A 164 14.21 -2.53 -2.62
N ASP A 165 15.37 -2.63 -1.96
CA ASP A 165 15.84 -1.58 -1.07
C ASP A 165 16.20 -0.30 -1.83
N PHE A 166 16.72 -0.45 -3.04
CA PHE A 166 17.01 0.66 -3.93
C PHE A 166 15.73 1.42 -4.30
N LEU A 167 14.71 0.75 -4.86
CA LEU A 167 13.46 1.41 -5.24
C LEU A 167 12.72 1.98 -4.04
N ARG A 168 12.77 1.31 -2.88
CA ARG A 168 12.17 1.83 -1.64
C ARG A 168 12.81 3.15 -1.18
N ARG A 169 14.15 3.23 -1.22
CA ARG A 169 14.87 4.48 -0.90
C ARG A 169 14.55 5.57 -1.91
N LEU A 170 14.52 5.22 -3.19
CA LEU A 170 14.22 6.15 -4.28
C LEU A 170 12.79 6.71 -4.15
N ALA A 171 11.81 5.86 -3.90
CA ALA A 171 10.43 6.25 -3.69
C ALA A 171 10.26 7.23 -2.51
N ARG A 172 10.88 6.93 -1.37
CA ARG A 172 10.85 7.82 -0.20
C ARG A 172 11.45 9.18 -0.50
N ARG A 173 12.56 9.21 -1.25
CA ARG A 173 13.23 10.46 -1.63
C ARG A 173 12.38 11.35 -2.52
N SER A 174 11.54 10.75 -3.37
CA SER A 174 10.69 11.46 -4.34
C SER A 174 9.21 11.56 -3.91
N GLY A 175 8.86 11.12 -2.70
CA GLY A 175 7.48 11.15 -2.20
C GLY A 175 6.52 10.26 -2.98
N ARG A 176 7.03 9.14 -3.50
CA ARG A 176 6.28 8.12 -4.24
C ARG A 176 6.03 6.91 -3.35
N TRP A 177 5.05 6.12 -3.71
CA TRP A 177 4.83 4.81 -3.14
C TRP A 177 5.49 3.75 -4.03
N PHE A 178 6.23 2.85 -3.40
CA PHE A 178 6.78 1.66 -4.03
C PHE A 178 6.12 0.42 -3.46
N ARG A 179 5.45 -0.34 -4.30
CA ARG A 179 4.84 -1.62 -3.94
C ARG A 179 4.77 -2.56 -5.13
N VAL A 180 4.69 -3.85 -4.85
CA VAL A 180 4.36 -4.89 -5.81
C VAL A 180 3.07 -5.55 -5.35
N ALA A 181 2.05 -5.53 -6.18
CA ALA A 181 0.75 -6.10 -5.83
C ALA A 181 0.19 -6.91 -7.00
N CYS A 182 -0.70 -7.85 -6.72
CA CYS A 182 -1.51 -8.43 -7.78
C CYS A 182 -2.47 -7.35 -8.32
N ALA A 183 -2.57 -7.26 -9.64
CA ALA A 183 -3.60 -6.45 -10.29
C ALA A 183 -4.95 -7.20 -10.27
N ASP A 184 -5.58 -7.37 -11.43
CA ASP A 184 -6.89 -8.02 -11.51
C ASP A 184 -6.82 -9.56 -11.47
N LYS A 185 -5.69 -10.14 -11.85
CA LYS A 185 -5.50 -11.59 -11.97
C LYS A 185 -4.28 -12.07 -11.19
N GLN A 186 -4.40 -13.26 -10.61
CA GLN A 186 -3.27 -13.98 -10.04
C GLN A 186 -2.24 -14.31 -11.15
N GLY A 187 -0.97 -14.36 -10.79
CA GLY A 187 0.08 -14.71 -11.71
C GLY A 187 0.71 -13.53 -12.46
N GLU A 188 0.20 -12.32 -12.27
CA GLU A 188 0.68 -11.11 -12.95
C GLU A 188 0.98 -9.99 -11.95
N PRO A 189 2.06 -10.09 -11.15
CA PRO A 189 2.43 -9.05 -10.23
C PRO A 189 2.73 -7.74 -10.97
N THR A 190 2.22 -6.65 -10.43
CA THR A 190 2.40 -5.30 -11.00
C THR A 190 3.25 -4.47 -10.05
N GLY A 191 4.30 -3.86 -10.59
CA GLY A 191 5.15 -2.92 -9.88
C GLY A 191 4.60 -1.49 -9.98
N TYR A 192 4.43 -0.86 -8.83
CA TYR A 192 4.00 0.52 -8.67
C TYR A 192 5.14 1.36 -8.09
N PHE A 193 5.44 2.45 -8.74
CA PHE A 193 6.39 3.46 -8.31
C PHE A 193 5.82 4.84 -8.66
N ALA A 194 4.81 5.28 -7.94
CA ALA A 194 4.03 6.45 -8.32
C ALA A 194 3.56 7.25 -7.09
N VAL A 195 3.23 8.51 -7.33
CA VAL A 195 2.47 9.31 -6.38
C VAL A 195 1.07 8.72 -6.27
N PRO A 196 0.49 8.64 -5.05
CA PRO A 196 -0.88 8.15 -4.88
C PRO A 196 -1.88 8.97 -5.70
N GLU A 197 -2.80 8.29 -6.37
CA GLU A 197 -3.89 8.96 -7.08
C GLU A 197 -5.03 9.25 -6.12
N LEU A 198 -5.43 10.54 -6.05
CA LEU A 198 -6.49 11.01 -5.15
C LEU A 198 -7.72 11.49 -5.91
N THR A 199 -7.71 11.39 -7.24
CA THR A 199 -8.80 11.78 -8.12
C THR A 199 -9.74 10.60 -8.40
N GLY A 200 -10.90 10.88 -8.97
CA GLY A 200 -11.91 9.86 -9.27
C GLY A 200 -12.92 9.65 -8.13
N ASP A 201 -13.94 8.86 -8.41
CA ASP A 201 -14.98 8.53 -7.42
C ASP A 201 -14.47 7.51 -6.41
N PRO A 202 -14.93 7.56 -5.14
CA PRO A 202 -14.65 6.53 -4.16
C PRO A 202 -15.12 5.14 -4.64
N VAL A 203 -14.27 4.12 -4.45
CA VAL A 203 -14.63 2.72 -4.83
C VAL A 203 -15.75 2.15 -3.97
N ALA A 204 -15.91 2.65 -2.75
CA ALA A 204 -16.98 2.32 -1.83
C ALA A 204 -17.12 3.44 -0.79
N THR A 205 -18.26 3.48 -0.10
CA THR A 205 -18.47 4.38 1.03
C THR A 205 -18.68 3.56 2.31
N LEU A 206 -17.91 3.89 3.33
CA LEU A 206 -17.97 3.32 4.66
C LEU A 206 -19.01 4.10 5.49
N HIS A 207 -20.10 3.46 5.84
CA HIS A 207 -21.18 4.06 6.63
C HIS A 207 -21.16 3.55 8.07
N LEU A 208 -21.11 4.45 9.05
CA LEU A 208 -21.13 4.10 10.47
C LEU A 208 -22.58 4.13 11.03
N ASN A 209 -23.28 5.24 10.87
CA ASN A 209 -24.57 5.50 11.50
C ASN A 209 -25.72 5.54 10.48
N ASP A 210 -25.87 4.47 9.72
CA ASP A 210 -26.99 4.31 8.77
C ASP A 210 -27.63 2.94 8.98
N ALA A 211 -28.93 2.92 9.31
CA ALA A 211 -29.66 1.68 9.61
C ALA A 211 -29.71 0.67 8.45
N ARG A 212 -29.52 1.14 7.19
CA ARG A 212 -29.59 0.32 5.98
C ARG A 212 -28.23 0.07 5.33
N LEU A 213 -27.32 1.06 5.44
CA LEU A 213 -26.05 1.08 4.73
C LEU A 213 -24.84 0.85 5.65
N ALA A 214 -25.06 0.65 6.97
CA ALA A 214 -23.97 0.45 7.92
C ALA A 214 -23.05 -0.71 7.49
N SER A 215 -21.85 -0.38 7.06
CA SER A 215 -20.82 -1.32 6.59
C SER A 215 -19.67 -1.47 7.58
N VAL A 216 -19.56 -0.56 8.56
CA VAL A 216 -18.58 -0.57 9.65
C VAL A 216 -19.26 -0.48 11.00
N SER A 217 -18.67 -1.07 12.03
CA SER A 217 -19.19 -1.06 13.40
C SER A 217 -18.54 0.02 14.27
N SER A 218 -17.32 0.41 13.95
CA SER A 218 -16.55 1.45 14.64
C SER A 218 -15.55 2.10 13.70
N LEU A 219 -15.23 3.36 13.95
CA LEU A 219 -14.20 4.11 13.28
C LEU A 219 -13.44 4.94 14.33
N ASP A 220 -12.14 4.78 14.37
CA ASP A 220 -11.24 5.52 15.23
C ASP A 220 -10.48 6.56 14.39
N PHE A 221 -10.68 7.84 14.72
CA PHE A 221 -10.03 8.94 14.01
C PHE A 221 -8.95 9.57 14.89
N HIS A 222 -7.84 9.89 14.25
CA HIS A 222 -6.81 10.72 14.84
C HIS A 222 -6.32 11.76 13.82
N TRP A 223 -5.89 12.91 14.28
CA TRP A 223 -5.25 13.93 13.45
C TRP A 223 -4.06 14.53 14.20
N ASP A 224 -3.00 14.81 13.47
CA ASP A 224 -1.78 15.40 14.00
C ASP A 224 -1.41 16.61 13.15
N VAL A 225 -1.58 17.80 13.71
CA VAL A 225 -1.26 19.08 13.04
C VAL A 225 0.15 19.59 13.33
N ALA A 226 0.91 18.91 14.19
CA ALA A 226 2.31 19.24 14.49
C ALA A 226 3.25 18.80 13.35
N ARG A 227 2.98 19.26 12.14
CA ARG A 227 3.68 18.91 10.92
C ARG A 227 4.02 20.15 10.11
N PRO A 228 5.14 20.15 9.36
CA PRO A 228 5.51 21.30 8.55
C PRO A 228 4.50 21.57 7.43
N THR A 229 4.13 22.83 7.28
CA THR A 229 3.30 23.33 6.16
C THR A 229 4.16 23.97 5.07
N LYS A 230 5.44 24.19 5.36
CA LYS A 230 6.46 24.69 4.44
C LYS A 230 7.73 23.89 4.54
N VAL A 231 8.44 23.73 3.41
CA VAL A 231 9.79 23.16 3.38
C VAL A 231 10.71 24.11 2.63
N ALA A 232 11.80 24.50 3.28
CA ALA A 232 12.89 25.25 2.69
C ALA A 232 14.09 24.33 2.51
N ALA A 233 14.57 24.14 1.29
CA ALA A 233 15.73 23.29 0.99
C ALA A 233 16.94 24.12 0.59
N ARG A 234 18.10 23.70 1.05
CA ARG A 234 19.39 24.32 0.77
C ARG A 234 20.37 23.23 0.39
N GLN A 235 21.16 23.50 -0.64
CA GLN A 235 22.24 22.62 -1.11
C GLN A 235 23.50 23.46 -1.28
N ALA A 236 24.59 23.06 -0.62
CA ALA A 236 25.88 23.73 -0.81
C ALA A 236 26.41 23.47 -2.23
N ASP A 237 26.98 24.50 -2.84
CA ASP A 237 27.83 24.33 -4.02
C ASP A 237 29.27 24.12 -3.56
N LEU A 238 29.87 23.00 -3.97
CA LEU A 238 31.28 22.69 -3.65
C LEU A 238 32.25 23.32 -4.67
N ALA A 239 31.77 23.71 -5.84
CA ALA A 239 32.60 24.33 -6.87
C ALA A 239 32.77 25.84 -6.67
N ASP A 240 31.78 26.49 -6.01
CA ASP A 240 31.81 27.91 -5.77
C ASP A 240 31.15 28.23 -4.39
N ALA A 241 31.97 28.20 -3.34
CA ALA A 241 31.52 28.44 -1.96
C ALA A 241 30.96 29.85 -1.73
N ASP A 242 31.27 30.82 -2.60
CA ASP A 242 30.84 32.21 -2.50
C ASP A 242 29.48 32.47 -3.18
N GLN A 243 29.02 31.58 -4.04
CA GLN A 243 27.78 31.69 -4.79
C GLN A 243 26.60 30.95 -4.15
N GLY A 244 26.45 30.92 -2.88
CA GLY A 244 25.29 30.37 -2.16
C GLY A 244 24.51 29.29 -2.92
N GLY A 245 24.67 28.04 -2.60
CA GLY A 245 24.15 26.88 -3.33
C GLY A 245 22.67 26.91 -3.70
N ALA A 246 22.19 25.87 -4.35
CA ALA A 246 20.82 25.77 -4.84
C ALA A 246 19.80 25.86 -3.70
N VAL A 247 18.71 26.58 -3.98
CA VAL A 247 17.61 26.85 -3.05
C VAL A 247 16.29 26.41 -3.68
N ALA A 248 15.45 25.73 -2.90
CA ALA A 248 14.09 25.45 -3.30
C ALA A 248 13.16 25.55 -2.07
N ASP A 249 12.14 26.34 -2.17
CA ASP A 249 11.14 26.54 -1.12
C ASP A 249 9.76 26.20 -1.68
N SER A 250 8.92 25.54 -0.89
CA SER A 250 7.53 25.28 -1.28
C SER A 250 6.62 25.17 -0.07
N ALA A 251 5.34 25.45 -0.27
CA ALA A 251 4.23 25.13 0.61
C ALA A 251 3.20 24.22 -0.12
N ASP A 252 3.51 23.77 -1.34
CA ASP A 252 2.65 22.93 -2.15
C ASP A 252 3.21 21.50 -2.25
N SER A 253 2.43 20.51 -1.81
CA SER A 253 2.75 19.10 -1.92
C SER A 253 2.57 18.57 -3.35
N GLY A 254 1.84 19.26 -4.21
CA GLY A 254 1.43 18.80 -5.53
C GLY A 254 0.39 17.67 -5.48
N LEU A 255 -0.24 17.41 -4.32
CA LEU A 255 -1.34 16.43 -4.20
C LEU A 255 -2.70 17.14 -4.27
N PRO A 256 -3.67 16.60 -5.01
CA PRO A 256 -5.06 17.00 -4.87
C PRO A 256 -5.54 16.80 -3.43
N THR A 257 -6.43 17.65 -2.94
CA THR A 257 -7.02 17.51 -1.60
C THR A 257 -8.17 16.52 -1.59
N LEU A 258 -8.26 15.70 -0.55
CA LEU A 258 -9.37 14.77 -0.33
C LEU A 258 -10.57 15.42 0.34
N GLY A 259 -10.41 16.63 0.92
CA GLY A 259 -11.42 17.40 1.62
C GLY A 259 -11.23 18.90 1.44
N GLU A 260 -11.96 19.71 2.22
CA GLU A 260 -11.99 21.16 2.12
C GLU A 260 -10.83 21.83 2.88
N ARG A 261 -10.56 21.39 4.13
CA ARG A 261 -9.62 22.05 5.06
C ARG A 261 -8.29 21.30 5.11
N ARG A 262 -7.25 21.92 4.60
CA ARG A 262 -5.89 21.39 4.56
C ARG A 262 -5.16 21.60 5.89
N LEU A 263 -4.01 20.93 6.07
CA LEU A 263 -3.14 21.10 7.23
C LEU A 263 -2.82 22.57 7.51
N ALA A 264 -2.53 23.37 6.50
CA ALA A 264 -2.21 24.80 6.62
C ALA A 264 -3.36 25.65 7.18
N ASP A 265 -4.60 25.16 7.13
CA ASP A 265 -5.76 25.86 7.69
C ASP A 265 -5.87 25.67 9.23
N PHE A 266 -5.12 24.73 9.78
CA PHE A 266 -5.06 24.42 11.21
C PHE A 266 -3.71 24.76 11.83
N ALA A 267 -2.62 24.61 11.09
CA ALA A 267 -1.26 24.80 11.57
C ALA A 267 -0.74 26.20 11.24
N GLY A 268 -0.09 26.84 12.20
CA GLY A 268 0.34 28.25 12.13
C GLY A 268 1.52 28.57 11.22
N GLY A 269 1.86 27.72 10.23
CA GLY A 269 2.91 28.02 9.26
C GLY A 269 4.30 27.49 9.63
N ASP A 270 4.37 26.33 10.25
CA ASP A 270 5.64 25.67 10.61
C ASP A 270 6.47 25.36 9.37
N THR A 271 7.75 25.73 9.43
CA THR A 271 8.69 25.51 8.33
C THR A 271 9.72 24.46 8.73
N SER A 272 9.89 23.44 7.89
CA SER A 272 11.00 22.49 7.97
C SER A 272 12.11 22.88 7.04
N VAL A 273 13.36 22.68 7.46
CA VAL A 273 14.54 22.94 6.64
C VAL A 273 15.19 21.64 6.23
N LEU A 274 15.30 21.42 4.93
CA LEU A 274 16.00 20.28 4.33
C LEU A 274 17.41 20.73 3.92
N LEU A 275 18.42 20.16 4.54
CA LEU A 275 19.82 20.29 4.10
C LEU A 275 20.18 19.04 3.30
N THR A 276 20.62 19.23 2.05
CA THR A 276 21.02 18.10 1.19
C THR A 276 22.52 18.16 0.91
N ALA A 277 23.12 16.98 0.79
CA ALA A 277 24.46 16.86 0.24
C ALA A 277 24.51 17.41 -1.19
N PRO A 278 25.65 17.90 -1.66
CA PRO A 278 25.83 18.32 -3.04
C PRO A 278 25.39 17.22 -4.02
N GLY A 279 24.68 17.61 -5.03
CA GLY A 279 24.10 16.73 -6.04
C GLY A 279 23.41 17.58 -7.09
N ASP A 280 22.63 16.97 -7.95
CA ASP A 280 21.91 17.70 -8.98
C ASP A 280 20.85 18.64 -8.38
N ALA A 281 21.03 19.92 -8.54
CA ALA A 281 20.12 20.97 -8.09
C ALA A 281 18.72 20.84 -8.72
N ALA A 282 18.61 20.26 -9.91
CA ALA A 282 17.32 20.01 -10.56
C ALA A 282 16.40 19.08 -9.77
N HIS A 283 16.93 18.19 -8.93
CA HIS A 283 16.14 17.29 -8.09
C HIS A 283 15.67 17.90 -6.77
N LEU A 284 16.18 19.06 -6.38
CA LEU A 284 15.87 19.71 -5.10
C LEU A 284 14.36 20.03 -4.93
N PRO A 285 13.67 20.60 -5.94
CA PRO A 285 12.22 20.84 -5.85
C PRO A 285 11.39 19.57 -5.63
N GLY A 286 11.79 18.47 -6.27
CA GLY A 286 11.15 17.15 -6.08
C GLY A 286 11.27 16.63 -4.64
N ARG A 287 12.43 16.82 -4.01
CA ARG A 287 12.67 16.45 -2.60
C ARG A 287 11.85 17.30 -1.63
N VAL A 288 11.72 18.58 -1.90
CA VAL A 288 10.85 19.49 -1.13
C VAL A 288 9.39 19.01 -1.19
N ARG A 289 8.88 18.72 -2.39
CA ARG A 289 7.52 18.18 -2.54
C ARG A 289 7.35 16.83 -1.84
N ALA A 290 8.35 15.97 -1.85
CA ALA A 290 8.30 14.67 -1.18
C ALA A 290 8.03 14.82 0.33
N LEU A 291 8.74 15.73 1.00
CA LEU A 291 8.54 16.02 2.42
C LEU A 291 7.16 16.62 2.69
N LEU A 292 6.69 17.52 1.83
CA LEU A 292 5.36 18.11 1.96
C LEU A 292 4.25 17.08 1.71
N ARG A 293 4.43 16.14 0.79
CA ARG A 293 3.52 15.02 0.57
C ARG A 293 3.40 14.18 1.84
N GLU A 294 4.52 13.82 2.46
CA GLU A 294 4.52 13.05 3.71
C GLU A 294 3.88 13.84 4.86
N ALA A 295 4.19 15.11 5.00
CA ALA A 295 3.61 15.98 6.02
C ALA A 295 2.11 16.21 5.83
N SER A 296 1.62 16.20 4.60
CA SER A 296 0.20 16.46 4.30
C SER A 296 -0.76 15.37 4.79
N TRP A 297 -0.29 14.16 5.05
CA TRP A 297 -1.09 13.06 5.59
C TRP A 297 -1.30 13.20 7.09
N PHE A 298 -2.11 14.17 7.52
CA PHE A 298 -2.26 14.54 8.93
C PHE A 298 -3.49 13.94 9.60
N VAL A 299 -4.39 13.31 8.84
CA VAL A 299 -5.58 12.63 9.34
C VAL A 299 -5.43 11.14 9.15
N GLY A 300 -5.71 10.36 10.18
CA GLY A 300 -5.81 8.90 10.11
C GLY A 300 -7.20 8.43 10.55
N CYS A 301 -7.63 7.31 9.99
CA CYS A 301 -8.84 6.60 10.39
C CYS A 301 -8.61 5.09 10.32
N GLU A 302 -9.01 4.38 11.36
CA GLU A 302 -8.95 2.93 11.43
C GLU A 302 -10.33 2.35 11.69
N GLY A 303 -10.57 1.13 11.20
CA GLY A 303 -11.84 0.46 11.42
C GLY A 303 -11.86 -0.94 10.82
N VAL A 304 -13.02 -1.59 10.96
CA VAL A 304 -13.26 -2.94 10.41
C VAL A 304 -14.55 -2.93 9.60
N ALA A 305 -14.45 -3.37 8.36
CA ALA A 305 -15.58 -3.57 7.45
C ALA A 305 -15.80 -5.06 7.15
N ASP A 306 -17.04 -5.42 6.89
CA ASP A 306 -17.43 -6.73 6.39
C ASP A 306 -17.64 -6.64 4.88
N VAL A 307 -16.98 -7.53 4.11
CA VAL A 307 -17.03 -7.52 2.64
C VAL A 307 -18.45 -7.71 2.12
N ALA A 308 -19.24 -8.59 2.75
CA ALA A 308 -20.61 -8.84 2.32
C ALA A 308 -21.53 -7.62 2.53
N ARG A 309 -21.28 -6.82 3.58
CA ARG A 309 -22.03 -5.60 3.84
C ARG A 309 -21.56 -4.43 2.96
N LEU A 310 -20.25 -4.33 2.73
CA LEU A 310 -19.69 -3.28 1.92
C LEU A 310 -19.91 -3.51 0.42
N GLY A 311 -20.04 -4.77 -0.02
CA GLY A 311 -20.14 -5.14 -1.43
C GLY A 311 -18.86 -4.93 -2.23
N ALA A 312 -17.74 -4.68 -1.56
CA ALA A 312 -16.45 -4.37 -2.18
C ALA A 312 -15.27 -4.92 -1.35
N VAL A 313 -14.17 -5.19 -2.04
CA VAL A 313 -12.88 -5.49 -1.43
C VAL A 313 -12.03 -4.22 -1.44
N LEU A 314 -11.58 -3.79 -0.26
CA LEU A 314 -10.68 -2.64 -0.15
C LEU A 314 -9.25 -3.05 -0.51
N ARG A 315 -8.56 -2.19 -1.24
CA ARG A 315 -7.17 -2.37 -1.63
C ARG A 315 -6.36 -1.11 -1.34
N VAL A 316 -5.10 -1.27 -1.02
CA VAL A 316 -4.17 -0.15 -0.82
C VAL A 316 -4.07 0.73 -2.07
N GLY A 317 -4.13 2.04 -1.88
CA GLY A 317 -4.09 3.04 -2.95
C GLY A 317 -5.44 3.39 -3.57
N GLN A 318 -6.53 2.81 -3.07
CA GLN A 318 -7.89 3.22 -3.44
C GLN A 318 -8.38 4.38 -2.58
N VAL A 319 -9.21 5.23 -3.16
CA VAL A 319 -9.96 6.26 -2.42
C VAL A 319 -11.32 5.69 -2.01
N VAL A 320 -11.69 5.91 -0.75
CA VAL A 320 -12.98 5.52 -0.18
C VAL A 320 -13.69 6.74 0.40
N GLY A 321 -15.02 6.69 0.43
CA GLY A 321 -15.84 7.63 1.17
C GLY A 321 -16.04 7.17 2.62
N VAL A 322 -16.16 8.11 3.55
CA VAL A 322 -16.61 7.86 4.94
C VAL A 322 -17.80 8.75 5.21
N ALA A 323 -18.89 8.18 5.68
CA ALA A 323 -20.15 8.89 5.93
C ALA A 323 -20.77 8.51 7.29
N GLY A 324 -21.68 9.37 7.81
CA GLY A 324 -22.35 9.15 9.08
C GLY A 324 -21.52 9.50 10.32
N VAL A 325 -20.42 10.26 10.17
CA VAL A 325 -19.50 10.67 11.26
C VAL A 325 -19.43 12.18 11.45
N GLY A 326 -20.45 12.92 11.01
CA GLY A 326 -20.51 14.38 11.05
C GLY A 326 -19.70 15.05 9.93
N ASN A 327 -19.91 16.37 9.75
CA ASN A 327 -19.39 17.12 8.59
C ASN A 327 -17.86 17.25 8.57
N VAL A 328 -17.21 17.19 9.73
CA VAL A 328 -15.76 17.37 9.84
C VAL A 328 -14.99 16.11 9.42
N LEU A 329 -15.49 14.94 9.81
CA LEU A 329 -14.83 13.66 9.59
C LEU A 329 -15.39 12.89 8.40
N SER A 330 -16.62 13.19 7.95
CA SER A 330 -17.13 12.64 6.68
C SER A 330 -16.35 13.23 5.52
N GLY A 331 -16.06 12.41 4.51
CA GLY A 331 -15.30 12.83 3.36
C GLY A 331 -14.58 11.68 2.66
N ARG A 332 -13.54 12.00 1.92
CA ARG A 332 -12.74 11.04 1.15
C ARG A 332 -11.44 10.74 1.88
N TYR A 333 -11.04 9.48 1.83
CA TYR A 333 -9.81 8.98 2.44
C TYR A 333 -9.09 8.03 1.50
N LEU A 334 -7.78 7.95 1.63
CA LEU A 334 -6.92 7.02 0.90
C LEU A 334 -6.64 5.79 1.76
N VAL A 335 -6.82 4.60 1.21
CA VAL A 335 -6.49 3.33 1.89
C VAL A 335 -4.97 3.13 1.89
N THR A 336 -4.37 3.04 3.08
CA THR A 336 -2.93 2.82 3.26
C THR A 336 -2.59 1.44 3.78
N GLY A 337 -3.56 0.76 4.40
CA GLY A 337 -3.41 -0.60 4.88
C GLY A 337 -4.74 -1.35 4.88
N VAL A 338 -4.71 -2.62 4.59
CA VAL A 338 -5.85 -3.53 4.72
C VAL A 338 -5.36 -4.89 5.18
N ARG A 339 -5.96 -5.41 6.25
CA ARG A 339 -5.80 -6.81 6.67
C ARG A 339 -7.11 -7.54 6.45
N HIS A 340 -7.12 -8.46 5.51
CA HIS A 340 -8.21 -9.39 5.24
C HIS A 340 -8.10 -10.58 6.18
N THR A 341 -9.19 -10.88 6.90
CA THR A 341 -9.36 -12.13 7.63
C THR A 341 -10.48 -12.91 6.95
N ILE A 342 -10.12 -14.04 6.37
CA ILE A 342 -10.96 -14.80 5.44
C ILE A 342 -11.26 -16.17 6.04
N SER A 343 -12.55 -16.53 6.05
CA SER A 343 -13.03 -17.87 6.39
C SER A 343 -14.14 -18.28 5.42
N THR A 344 -14.61 -19.51 5.50
CA THR A 344 -15.75 -20.00 4.72
C THR A 344 -17.06 -19.27 5.04
N GLN A 345 -17.14 -18.63 6.21
CA GLN A 345 -18.35 -17.98 6.71
C GLN A 345 -18.28 -16.47 6.62
N ARG A 346 -17.09 -15.89 6.70
CA ARG A 346 -16.92 -14.45 6.84
C ARG A 346 -15.62 -13.95 6.22
N HIS A 347 -15.72 -12.78 5.59
CA HIS A 347 -14.56 -12.03 5.11
C HIS A 347 -14.62 -10.62 5.68
N THR A 348 -13.71 -10.31 6.60
CA THR A 348 -13.56 -8.98 7.20
C THR A 348 -12.28 -8.31 6.77
N MET A 349 -12.30 -6.99 6.76
CA MET A 349 -11.18 -6.12 6.42
C MET A 349 -10.94 -5.12 7.54
N ALA A 350 -9.88 -5.31 8.31
CA ALA A 350 -9.35 -4.24 9.15
C ALA A 350 -8.56 -3.29 8.25
N PHE A 351 -8.91 -2.01 8.26
CA PHE A 351 -8.32 -1.04 7.34
C PHE A 351 -7.71 0.14 8.07
N THR A 352 -6.69 0.71 7.46
CA THR A 352 -6.08 2.00 7.83
C THR A 352 -6.24 2.96 6.66
N LEU A 353 -6.83 4.10 6.94
CA LEU A 353 -7.05 5.19 5.98
C LEU A 353 -6.23 6.42 6.37
N THR A 354 -5.90 7.23 5.37
CA THR A 354 -5.28 8.53 5.59
C THR A 354 -5.96 9.63 4.78
N GLY A 355 -5.91 10.85 5.27
CA GLY A 355 -6.42 12.04 4.61
C GLY A 355 -5.43 13.19 4.65
N ASN A 356 -5.40 13.99 3.59
CA ASN A 356 -4.61 15.23 3.49
C ASN A 356 -5.47 16.50 3.65
N ALA A 357 -6.74 16.31 3.96
CA ALA A 357 -7.68 17.39 4.28
C ALA A 357 -8.87 16.82 5.07
N LEU A 358 -9.57 17.66 5.81
CA LEU A 358 -10.79 17.36 6.55
C LEU A 358 -12.01 18.01 5.91
N GLY A 359 -13.18 17.41 6.15
CA GLY A 359 -14.48 17.90 5.68
C GLY A 359 -14.78 17.54 4.23
N MET A 360 -16.05 17.59 3.88
CA MET A 360 -16.53 17.36 2.52
C MET A 360 -16.39 18.60 1.66
N THR A 361 -15.87 18.47 0.43
CA THR A 361 -15.93 19.56 -0.53
C THR A 361 -17.38 19.83 -0.98
N PRO A 362 -17.71 21.05 -1.47
CA PRO A 362 -19.06 21.35 -1.97
C PRO A 362 -19.56 20.37 -3.05
N GLN A 363 -18.67 19.84 -3.88
CA GLN A 363 -18.99 18.82 -4.89
C GLN A 363 -19.36 17.47 -4.26
N GLN A 364 -18.71 17.11 -3.16
CA GLN A 364 -19.02 15.89 -2.39
C GLN A 364 -20.36 16.02 -1.65
N MET A 365 -20.73 17.22 -1.19
CA MET A 365 -22.02 17.50 -0.58
C MET A 365 -23.19 17.39 -1.56
N GLY A 366 -22.99 17.76 -2.84
CA GLY A 366 -24.00 17.64 -3.90
C GLY A 366 -24.16 16.24 -4.50
N GLY A 367 -23.20 15.35 -4.32
CA GLY A 367 -23.09 14.05 -5.00
C GLY A 367 -23.59 12.83 -4.21
N GLY A 368 -24.51 12.96 -3.24
CA GLY A 368 -25.16 11.82 -2.60
C GLY A 368 -24.56 11.36 -1.27
N LEU A 369 -23.42 11.85 -0.83
CA LEU A 369 -22.89 11.62 0.54
C LEU A 369 -23.77 12.27 1.63
N MET A 370 -24.62 13.24 1.25
CA MET A 370 -25.58 13.91 2.14
C MET A 370 -26.94 13.22 2.22
N ALA A 371 -27.23 12.24 1.37
CA ALA A 371 -28.55 11.55 1.40
C ALA A 371 -28.79 10.68 2.65
N SER A 372 -27.78 10.54 3.52
CA SER A 372 -27.87 9.76 4.75
C SER A 372 -27.91 10.57 6.06
N VAL A 373 -27.93 11.90 5.99
CA VAL A 373 -28.17 12.75 7.17
C VAL A 373 -29.66 13.09 7.24
N GLY A 374 -30.50 12.09 7.36
CA GLY A 374 -31.89 12.22 7.78
C GLY A 374 -31.97 11.91 9.27
N LEU A 375 -32.41 12.89 10.04
CA LEU A 375 -32.76 12.90 11.46
C LEU A 375 -33.35 11.57 11.98
#